data_f3b01d65ace177852e0902173353784c
#
_entry.id   f3b01d65ace177852e0902173353784c
#
_cell.length_a   1.000
_cell.length_b   1.000
_cell.length_c   1.000
_cell.angle_alpha   90.00
_cell.angle_beta   90.00
_cell.angle_gamma   90.00
#
_symmetry.space_group_name_H-M   'P 1'
#
loop_
_entity.id
_entity.type
_entity.pdbx_description
1 polymer ?
#
loop_
_entity_poly.entity_id
_entity_poly.type
_entity_poly.pdbx_seq_one_letter_code
_entity_poly.pdbx_strand_id
1 'polypeptide(L)'
;MNILGHSVRFLALLLNGAVGIGLLFCTYSTYLSPAAHPVLACAGLFFPFFLIANLLLLGFWLLVKRIYIVLPLLFLAVCWSAVQAYLPLNITGEDSFEQGDTIRLLTYNTMGMPAEKGPEAKTVNPIVDYVQQCNADIVCLQEFPVYNRSIRKQLAKTYPYIKTLLLSGKNGLACLSKYPILSVRRIPYTSAHNGSMRLRLKVGKDTLTVLCNHLESNKLNVKDKEMYQDLLHAPDKQKMEKEGRHLLHKLSDAVAIRAAQVDTLARLIQREDARYQIVCGDLNDSPVSYTHRVLSAHLQDAYVKAGFGPGFSYNRDLIYFRIDHVFVSSSFKVLDCKVDRSISISDHYPVWCLLEKEKRK
;
A
#
# COMPACT_ATOMS: atom_id res chain seq x y z
N MET A 1 -36.26 -29.26 23.08
CA MET A 1 -35.41 -28.52 22.11
C MET A 1 -35.82 -27.06 22.17
N ASN A 2 -34.98 -26.21 22.80
CA ASN A 2 -35.39 -24.88 23.24
C ASN A 2 -35.67 -23.92 22.06
N ILE A 3 -36.88 -23.33 22.03
CA ILE A 3 -37.32 -22.28 21.09
C ILE A 3 -36.29 -21.15 21.02
N LEU A 4 -35.69 -20.76 22.15
CA LEU A 4 -34.61 -19.78 22.27
C LEU A 4 -33.41 -20.14 21.41
N GLY A 5 -33.01 -21.42 21.35
CA GLY A 5 -31.90 -21.88 20.53
C GLY A 5 -32.17 -21.81 19.01
N HIS A 6 -33.43 -21.92 18.58
CA HIS A 6 -33.81 -21.75 17.15
C HIS A 6 -33.79 -20.29 16.74
N SER A 7 -34.34 -19.39 17.58
CA SER A 7 -34.36 -17.95 17.31
C SER A 7 -32.94 -17.37 17.24
N VAL A 8 -32.05 -17.77 18.15
CA VAL A 8 -30.64 -17.34 18.14
C VAL A 8 -29.93 -17.81 16.88
N ARG A 9 -30.14 -19.08 16.45
CA ARG A 9 -29.53 -19.58 15.21
C ARG A 9 -30.04 -18.87 13.98
N PHE A 10 -31.32 -18.58 13.91
CA PHE A 10 -31.94 -17.85 12.80
C PHE A 10 -31.35 -16.42 12.69
N LEU A 11 -31.26 -15.71 13.81
CA LEU A 11 -30.64 -14.36 13.85
C LEU A 11 -29.17 -14.41 13.45
N ALA A 12 -28.41 -15.42 13.90
CA ALA A 12 -27.02 -15.62 13.52
C ALA A 12 -26.86 -15.93 12.03
N LEU A 13 -27.79 -16.65 11.41
CA LEU A 13 -27.81 -16.89 9.96
C LEU A 13 -28.08 -15.60 9.17
N LEU A 14 -29.03 -14.79 9.61
CA LEU A 14 -29.31 -13.49 9.00
C LEU A 14 -28.10 -12.55 9.11
N LEU A 15 -27.46 -12.51 10.29
CA LEU A 15 -26.24 -11.75 10.49
C LEU A 15 -25.10 -12.24 9.57
N ASN A 16 -24.96 -13.55 9.44
CA ASN A 16 -23.95 -14.14 8.55
C ASN A 16 -24.19 -13.76 7.09
N GLY A 17 -25.44 -13.80 6.63
CA GLY A 17 -25.83 -13.32 5.32
C GLY A 17 -25.49 -11.84 5.10
N ALA A 18 -25.83 -10.97 6.06
CA ALA A 18 -25.56 -9.54 6.00
C ALA A 18 -24.04 -9.25 5.96
N VAL A 19 -23.27 -9.90 6.84
CA VAL A 19 -21.79 -9.79 6.86
C VAL A 19 -21.18 -10.28 5.55
N GLY A 20 -21.64 -11.42 5.03
CA GLY A 20 -21.17 -11.96 3.76
C GLY A 20 -21.47 -11.05 2.58
N ILE A 21 -22.67 -10.46 2.51
CA ILE A 21 -23.04 -9.46 1.49
C ILE A 21 -22.15 -8.22 1.62
N GLY A 22 -21.88 -7.75 2.84
CA GLY A 22 -20.95 -6.65 3.10
C GLY A 22 -19.53 -6.95 2.58
N LEU A 23 -19.03 -8.17 2.85
CA LEU A 23 -17.73 -8.63 2.37
C LEU A 23 -17.66 -8.67 0.82
N LEU A 24 -18.71 -9.19 0.17
CA LEU A 24 -18.85 -9.18 -1.28
C LEU A 24 -18.86 -7.73 -1.81
N PHE A 25 -19.66 -6.87 -1.22
CA PHE A 25 -19.74 -5.47 -1.63
C PHE A 25 -18.39 -4.76 -1.54
N CYS A 26 -17.65 -4.91 -0.44
CA CYS A 26 -16.31 -4.36 -0.29
C CYS A 26 -15.34 -4.92 -1.37
N THR A 27 -15.40 -6.23 -1.63
CA THR A 27 -14.54 -6.87 -2.64
C THR A 27 -14.83 -6.33 -4.03
N TYR A 28 -16.10 -6.28 -4.43
CA TYR A 28 -16.50 -5.93 -5.80
C TYR A 28 -16.62 -4.42 -6.02
N SER A 29 -16.66 -3.59 -4.96
CA SER A 29 -16.59 -2.14 -5.09
C SER A 29 -15.33 -1.66 -5.81
N THR A 30 -14.25 -2.44 -5.76
CA THR A 30 -12.99 -2.18 -6.49
C THR A 30 -13.16 -2.15 -8.00
N TYR A 31 -14.25 -2.70 -8.55
CA TYR A 31 -14.58 -2.69 -9.98
C TYR A 31 -15.42 -1.46 -10.38
N LEU A 32 -15.98 -0.74 -9.42
CA LEU A 32 -16.71 0.49 -9.69
C LEU A 32 -15.73 1.60 -10.06
N SER A 33 -16.07 2.35 -11.10
CA SER A 33 -15.29 3.54 -11.47
C SER A 33 -15.42 4.61 -10.37
N PRO A 34 -14.33 5.03 -9.71
CA PRO A 34 -14.41 6.09 -8.70
C PRO A 34 -14.82 7.45 -9.29
N ALA A 35 -14.63 7.66 -10.59
CA ALA A 35 -15.09 8.87 -11.26
C ALA A 35 -16.63 8.94 -11.33
N ALA A 36 -17.30 7.78 -11.46
CA ALA A 36 -18.76 7.71 -11.50
C ALA A 36 -19.39 7.48 -10.12
N HIS A 37 -18.72 6.69 -9.26
CA HIS A 37 -19.24 6.24 -7.97
C HIS A 37 -18.19 6.39 -6.85
N PRO A 38 -17.71 7.62 -6.55
CA PRO A 38 -16.58 7.83 -5.65
C PRO A 38 -16.85 7.33 -4.22
N VAL A 39 -18.06 7.51 -3.70
CA VAL A 39 -18.44 7.04 -2.36
C VAL A 39 -18.46 5.51 -2.29
N LEU A 40 -19.05 4.84 -3.28
CA LEU A 40 -19.12 3.38 -3.28
C LEU A 40 -17.73 2.74 -3.47
N ALA A 41 -16.84 3.40 -4.20
CA ALA A 41 -15.46 2.96 -4.36
C ALA A 41 -14.65 2.98 -3.04
N CYS A 42 -15.09 3.75 -2.03
CA CYS A 42 -14.48 3.74 -0.70
C CYS A 42 -14.86 2.50 0.13
N ALA A 43 -15.81 1.66 -0.32
CA ALA A 43 -16.29 0.52 0.47
C ALA A 43 -15.17 -0.49 0.80
N GLY A 44 -14.13 -0.59 -0.03
CA GLY A 44 -12.97 -1.44 0.25
C GLY A 44 -12.24 -1.12 1.56
N LEU A 45 -12.38 0.11 2.08
CA LEU A 45 -11.83 0.49 3.39
C LEU A 45 -12.49 -0.28 4.55
N PHE A 46 -13.73 -0.75 4.36
CA PHE A 46 -14.46 -1.52 5.36
C PHE A 46 -14.22 -3.04 5.24
N PHE A 47 -13.48 -3.49 4.25
CA PHE A 47 -13.17 -4.90 4.01
C PHE A 47 -12.64 -5.63 5.27
N PRO A 48 -11.65 -5.10 6.04
CA PRO A 48 -11.13 -5.79 7.21
C PRO A 48 -12.19 -6.04 8.29
N PHE A 49 -13.13 -5.14 8.47
CA PHE A 49 -14.20 -5.30 9.46
C PHE A 49 -15.15 -6.45 9.09
N PHE A 50 -15.55 -6.52 7.82
CA PHE A 50 -16.38 -7.61 7.31
C PHE A 50 -15.63 -8.94 7.28
N LEU A 51 -14.33 -8.93 6.98
CA LEU A 51 -13.47 -10.13 7.03
C LEU A 51 -13.40 -10.67 8.46
N ILE A 52 -13.09 -9.82 9.44
CA ILE A 52 -13.01 -10.23 10.86
C ILE A 52 -14.37 -10.75 11.33
N ALA A 53 -15.46 -10.04 11.04
CA ALA A 53 -16.81 -10.47 11.41
C ALA A 53 -17.17 -11.84 10.78
N ASN A 54 -16.79 -12.08 9.52
CA ASN A 54 -17.00 -13.36 8.84
C ASN A 54 -16.19 -14.48 9.50
N LEU A 55 -14.94 -14.23 9.89
CA LEU A 55 -14.10 -15.19 10.60
C LEU A 55 -14.64 -15.50 12.01
N LEU A 56 -15.16 -14.50 12.71
CA LEU A 56 -15.82 -14.72 14.02
C LEU A 56 -17.08 -15.57 13.87
N LEU A 57 -17.88 -15.35 12.83
CA LEU A 57 -19.06 -16.16 12.54
C LEU A 57 -18.67 -17.59 12.13
N LEU A 58 -17.56 -17.76 11.40
CA LEU A 58 -17.00 -19.08 11.12
C LEU A 58 -16.67 -19.83 12.42
N GLY A 59 -15.95 -19.18 13.36
CA GLY A 59 -15.64 -19.72 14.68
C GLY A 59 -16.90 -20.05 15.49
N PHE A 60 -17.90 -19.17 15.48
CA PHE A 60 -19.18 -19.38 16.14
C PHE A 60 -19.89 -20.67 15.61
N TRP A 61 -19.96 -20.85 14.29
CA TRP A 61 -20.60 -22.02 13.70
C TRP A 61 -19.83 -23.33 13.94
N LEU A 62 -18.51 -23.26 14.08
CA LEU A 62 -17.70 -24.44 14.49
C LEU A 62 -18.13 -24.98 15.85
N LEU A 63 -18.52 -24.08 16.77
CA LEU A 63 -18.91 -24.45 18.15
C LEU A 63 -20.40 -24.79 18.26
N VAL A 64 -21.29 -24.14 17.50
CA VAL A 64 -22.74 -24.26 17.68
C VAL A 64 -23.37 -25.32 16.76
N LYS A 65 -23.09 -25.25 15.45
CA LYS A 65 -23.63 -26.19 14.47
C LYS A 65 -22.79 -26.18 13.17
N ARG A 66 -21.92 -27.16 13.02
CA ARG A 66 -20.92 -27.24 11.96
C ARG A 66 -21.46 -27.16 10.53
N ILE A 67 -22.70 -27.59 10.28
CA ILE A 67 -23.28 -27.52 8.93
C ILE A 67 -23.34 -26.08 8.37
N TYR A 68 -23.47 -25.09 9.25
CA TYR A 68 -23.56 -23.68 8.82
C TYR A 68 -22.21 -23.02 8.54
N ILE A 69 -21.08 -23.71 8.78
CA ILE A 69 -19.73 -23.28 8.38
C ILE A 69 -19.65 -23.02 6.88
N VAL A 70 -20.42 -23.76 6.10
CA VAL A 70 -20.44 -23.64 4.63
C VAL A 70 -20.71 -22.19 4.19
N LEU A 71 -21.56 -21.47 4.92
CA LEU A 71 -21.94 -20.09 4.54
C LEU A 71 -20.77 -19.09 4.64
N PRO A 72 -20.08 -18.93 5.79
CA PRO A 72 -18.91 -18.04 5.84
C PRO A 72 -17.74 -18.51 4.96
N LEU A 73 -17.54 -19.82 4.78
CA LEU A 73 -16.53 -20.35 3.87
C LEU A 73 -16.83 -20.01 2.41
N LEU A 74 -18.10 -20.05 1.99
CA LEU A 74 -18.51 -19.67 0.65
C LEU A 74 -18.16 -18.19 0.37
N PHE A 75 -18.48 -17.29 1.30
CA PHE A 75 -18.12 -15.87 1.16
C PHE A 75 -16.61 -15.66 1.10
N LEU A 76 -15.83 -16.37 1.93
CA LEU A 76 -14.36 -16.32 1.86
C LEU A 76 -13.84 -16.85 0.52
N ALA A 77 -14.40 -17.93 0.00
CA ALA A 77 -14.00 -18.51 -1.30
C ALA A 77 -14.28 -17.55 -2.46
N VAL A 78 -15.47 -16.94 -2.48
CA VAL A 78 -15.84 -15.95 -3.53
C VAL A 78 -15.00 -14.67 -3.43
N CYS A 79 -14.62 -14.24 -2.21
CA CYS A 79 -13.80 -13.06 -1.98
C CYS A 79 -12.28 -13.39 -1.90
N TRP A 80 -11.87 -14.60 -2.28
CA TRP A 80 -10.52 -15.12 -2.01
C TRP A 80 -9.41 -14.22 -2.53
N SER A 81 -9.57 -13.63 -3.71
CA SER A 81 -8.59 -12.69 -4.27
C SER A 81 -8.37 -11.45 -3.40
N ALA A 82 -9.44 -10.91 -2.83
CA ALA A 82 -9.36 -9.77 -1.91
C ALA A 82 -8.79 -10.19 -0.55
N VAL A 83 -9.13 -11.39 -0.07
CA VAL A 83 -8.56 -11.97 1.16
C VAL A 83 -7.05 -12.13 1.01
N GLN A 84 -6.58 -12.72 -0.08
CA GLN A 84 -5.15 -12.87 -0.36
C GLN A 84 -4.45 -11.51 -0.55
N ALA A 85 -5.09 -10.55 -1.21
CA ALA A 85 -4.53 -9.23 -1.38
C ALA A 85 -4.37 -8.51 -0.03
N TYR A 86 -5.35 -8.64 0.88
CA TYR A 86 -5.33 -7.99 2.18
C TYR A 86 -4.46 -8.72 3.20
N LEU A 87 -4.56 -10.04 3.28
CA LEU A 87 -3.91 -10.90 4.26
C LEU A 87 -3.17 -12.05 3.56
N PRO A 88 -2.05 -11.80 2.87
CA PRO A 88 -1.23 -12.85 2.32
C PRO A 88 -0.60 -13.68 3.46
N LEU A 89 -0.51 -14.99 3.28
CA LEU A 89 0.02 -15.95 4.25
C LEU A 89 1.16 -16.76 3.62
N ASN A 90 2.16 -16.05 3.08
CA ASN A 90 3.33 -16.71 2.51
C ASN A 90 4.32 -17.02 3.64
N ILE A 91 4.61 -18.31 3.82
CA ILE A 91 5.70 -18.75 4.70
C ILE A 91 6.92 -18.88 3.80
N THR A 92 7.71 -17.81 3.72
CA THR A 92 8.99 -17.88 3.04
C THR A 92 9.97 -18.63 3.93
N GLY A 93 10.44 -19.79 3.46
CA GLY A 93 11.60 -20.45 4.07
C GLY A 93 12.83 -19.54 3.90
N GLU A 94 13.79 -19.65 4.83
CA GLU A 94 15.15 -19.13 4.63
C GLU A 94 15.87 -19.99 3.57
N ASP A 95 15.38 -19.95 2.33
CA ASP A 95 16.15 -20.51 1.24
C ASP A 95 17.41 -19.65 1.09
N SER A 96 18.56 -20.29 1.15
CA SER A 96 19.84 -19.67 0.84
C SER A 96 19.75 -19.18 -0.61
N PHE A 97 19.44 -17.89 -0.78
CA PHE A 97 19.36 -17.27 -2.10
C PHE A 97 20.77 -17.29 -2.70
N GLU A 98 20.96 -18.09 -3.73
CA GLU A 98 22.19 -18.02 -4.54
C GLU A 98 22.35 -16.56 -4.98
N GLN A 99 23.60 -16.06 -4.97
CA GLN A 99 23.96 -14.73 -5.46
C GLN A 99 23.75 -14.67 -6.98
N GLY A 100 22.47 -14.64 -7.39
CA GLY A 100 22.07 -14.47 -8.79
C GLY A 100 21.81 -13.01 -9.13
N ASP A 101 21.16 -12.78 -10.27
CA ASP A 101 20.70 -11.47 -10.79
C ASP A 101 19.58 -10.88 -9.89
N THR A 102 19.85 -10.70 -8.60
CA THR A 102 18.87 -10.15 -7.63
C THR A 102 18.98 -8.63 -7.53
N ILE A 103 17.85 -7.99 -7.25
CA ILE A 103 17.71 -6.56 -7.01
C ILE A 103 17.01 -6.38 -5.67
N ARG A 104 17.65 -5.68 -4.74
CA ARG A 104 17.02 -5.22 -3.49
C ARG A 104 16.42 -3.84 -3.71
N LEU A 105 15.11 -3.74 -3.60
CA LEU A 105 14.35 -2.49 -3.70
C LEU A 105 13.87 -2.05 -2.31
N LEU A 106 13.97 -0.76 -2.04
CA LEU A 106 13.37 -0.10 -0.87
C LEU A 106 12.44 1.00 -1.35
N THR A 107 11.23 1.10 -0.82
CA THR A 107 10.36 2.28 -0.95
C THR A 107 9.97 2.78 0.43
N TYR A 108 9.97 4.11 0.63
CA TYR A 108 9.73 4.71 1.93
C TYR A 108 9.19 6.15 1.82
N ASN A 109 8.01 6.41 2.37
CA ASN A 109 7.55 7.78 2.58
C ASN A 109 8.24 8.34 3.84
N THR A 110 9.06 9.38 3.66
CA THR A 110 10.01 9.87 4.67
C THR A 110 9.48 11.01 5.52
N MET A 111 8.23 11.45 5.31
CA MET A 111 7.61 12.55 6.05
C MET A 111 8.52 13.81 6.13
N GLY A 112 9.20 14.15 5.02
CA GLY A 112 10.15 15.27 4.99
C GLY A 112 11.49 15.01 5.70
N MET A 113 11.80 13.78 6.10
CA MET A 113 13.00 13.40 6.87
C MET A 113 13.17 14.25 8.14
N PRO A 114 12.28 14.14 9.12
CA PRO A 114 12.38 14.91 10.35
C PRO A 114 13.72 14.60 11.07
N ALA A 115 14.34 15.65 11.60
CA ALA A 115 15.51 15.48 12.43
C ALA A 115 15.10 15.04 13.84
N GLU A 116 15.93 14.22 14.49
CA GLU A 116 15.81 13.97 15.92
C GLU A 116 16.00 15.27 16.69
N LYS A 117 15.22 15.46 17.74
CA LYS A 117 15.29 16.62 18.62
C LYS A 117 15.79 16.15 19.98
N GLY A 118 16.71 16.92 20.59
CA GLY A 118 17.20 16.67 21.94
C GLY A 118 18.72 16.64 22.03
N PRO A 119 19.27 16.55 23.26
CA PRO A 119 20.72 16.55 23.50
C PRO A 119 21.45 15.33 22.93
N GLU A 120 20.73 14.24 22.67
CA GLU A 120 21.28 13.00 22.07
C GLU A 120 21.08 12.91 20.57
N ALA A 121 20.62 14.00 19.92
CA ALA A 121 20.35 14.00 18.48
C ALA A 121 21.62 13.67 17.69
N LYS A 122 21.54 12.60 16.87
CA LYS A 122 22.66 12.17 16.03
C LYS A 122 22.97 13.20 14.95
N THR A 123 24.24 13.30 14.58
CA THR A 123 24.71 14.17 13.50
C THR A 123 24.16 13.73 12.14
N VAL A 124 23.86 12.45 12.00
CA VAL A 124 23.27 11.84 10.79
C VAL A 124 21.76 11.69 11.01
N ASN A 125 20.97 12.09 10.03
CA ASN A 125 19.53 11.87 10.08
C ASN A 125 19.21 10.36 10.14
N PRO A 126 18.37 9.89 11.08
CA PRO A 126 18.13 8.45 11.27
C PRO A 126 17.56 7.74 10.03
N ILE A 127 16.79 8.44 9.20
CA ILE A 127 16.29 7.86 7.93
C ILE A 127 17.45 7.68 6.94
N VAL A 128 18.41 8.61 6.91
CA VAL A 128 19.61 8.47 6.08
C VAL A 128 20.46 7.27 6.55
N ASP A 129 20.66 7.13 7.87
CA ASP A 129 21.39 6.03 8.45
C ASP A 129 20.72 4.68 8.12
N TYR A 130 19.40 4.57 8.32
CA TYR A 130 18.61 3.41 7.97
C TYR A 130 18.76 3.05 6.47
N VAL A 131 18.57 4.01 5.58
CA VAL A 131 18.68 3.79 4.11
C VAL A 131 20.07 3.30 3.73
N GLN A 132 21.12 3.81 4.36
CA GLN A 132 22.49 3.36 4.12
C GLN A 132 22.74 1.94 4.67
N GLN A 133 22.21 1.61 5.84
CA GLN A 133 22.34 0.27 6.44
C GLN A 133 21.57 -0.79 5.66
N CYS A 134 20.37 -0.47 5.16
CA CYS A 134 19.62 -1.37 4.28
C CYS A 134 20.38 -1.73 3.00
N ASN A 135 21.26 -0.84 2.54
CA ASN A 135 22.14 -1.04 1.38
C ASN A 135 21.40 -1.60 0.16
N ALA A 136 20.14 -1.18 -0.05
CA ALA A 136 19.35 -1.58 -1.20
C ALA A 136 19.99 -1.12 -2.52
N ASP A 137 19.68 -1.78 -3.63
CA ASP A 137 20.25 -1.41 -4.93
C ASP A 137 19.51 -0.24 -5.56
N ILE A 138 18.21 -0.14 -5.26
CA ILE A 138 17.31 0.93 -5.70
C ILE A 138 16.48 1.37 -4.50
N VAL A 139 16.42 2.69 -4.26
CA VAL A 139 15.62 3.29 -3.19
C VAL A 139 14.70 4.35 -3.78
N CYS A 140 13.41 4.24 -3.54
CA CYS A 140 12.38 5.20 -3.93
C CYS A 140 11.81 5.88 -2.69
N LEU A 141 12.03 7.18 -2.54
CA LEU A 141 11.60 7.95 -1.38
C LEU A 141 10.47 8.91 -1.77
N GLN A 142 9.42 8.95 -0.96
CA GLN A 142 8.35 9.92 -1.03
C GLN A 142 8.53 10.96 0.07
N GLU A 143 7.97 12.14 -0.12
CA GLU A 143 8.14 13.30 0.75
C GLU A 143 9.61 13.65 1.04
N PHE A 144 10.48 13.38 0.09
CA PHE A 144 11.91 13.67 0.20
C PHE A 144 12.17 15.18 0.18
N PRO A 145 13.00 15.74 1.09
CA PRO A 145 13.34 17.18 1.12
C PRO A 145 14.34 17.52 0.01
N VAL A 146 13.82 17.82 -1.19
CA VAL A 146 14.59 17.94 -2.44
C VAL A 146 15.74 18.97 -2.35
N TYR A 147 15.56 20.04 -1.61
CA TYR A 147 16.56 21.11 -1.47
C TYR A 147 17.58 20.89 -0.35
N ASN A 148 17.45 19.80 0.45
CA ASN A 148 18.39 19.55 1.53
C ASN A 148 19.71 18.94 1.00
N ARG A 149 20.69 19.83 0.79
CA ARG A 149 22.01 19.47 0.25
C ARG A 149 22.80 18.54 1.20
N SER A 150 22.63 18.71 2.50
CA SER A 150 23.33 17.88 3.52
C SER A 150 22.89 16.42 3.42
N ILE A 151 21.57 16.17 3.42
CA ILE A 151 20.99 14.83 3.27
C ILE A 151 21.46 14.20 1.94
N ARG A 152 21.37 14.95 0.84
CA ARG A 152 21.82 14.44 -0.47
C ARG A 152 23.31 14.08 -0.48
N LYS A 153 24.17 14.89 0.15
CA LYS A 153 25.61 14.60 0.27
C LYS A 153 25.88 13.36 1.09
N GLN A 154 25.12 13.13 2.16
CA GLN A 154 25.24 11.92 2.98
C GLN A 154 24.83 10.67 2.18
N LEU A 155 23.67 10.70 1.50
CA LEU A 155 23.18 9.58 0.69
C LEU A 155 24.09 9.28 -0.52
N ALA A 156 24.74 10.30 -1.08
CA ALA A 156 25.67 10.15 -2.22
C ALA A 156 26.93 9.32 -1.88
N LYS A 157 27.22 9.08 -0.60
CA LYS A 157 28.30 8.18 -0.17
C LYS A 157 28.03 6.71 -0.55
N THR A 158 26.74 6.33 -0.55
CA THR A 158 26.31 4.96 -0.85
C THR A 158 25.71 4.82 -2.26
N TYR A 159 25.02 5.88 -2.73
CA TYR A 159 24.29 5.87 -3.99
C TYR A 159 24.90 6.86 -4.99
N PRO A 160 25.66 6.37 -6.00
CA PRO A 160 26.29 7.24 -6.99
C PRO A 160 25.28 7.95 -7.90
N TYR A 161 24.07 7.38 -8.06
CA TYR A 161 23.04 7.94 -8.92
C TYR A 161 21.83 8.37 -8.09
N ILE A 162 21.60 9.69 -8.02
CA ILE A 162 20.48 10.29 -7.30
C ILE A 162 19.71 11.18 -8.25
N LYS A 163 18.40 10.95 -8.39
CA LYS A 163 17.48 11.81 -9.13
C LYS A 163 16.30 12.19 -8.24
N THR A 164 15.91 13.44 -8.32
CA THR A 164 14.82 14.00 -7.53
C THR A 164 13.81 14.71 -8.41
N LEU A 165 12.56 14.71 -8.00
CA LEU A 165 11.47 15.44 -8.61
C LEU A 165 10.73 16.24 -7.54
N LEU A 166 10.73 17.55 -7.65
CA LEU A 166 9.95 18.41 -6.76
C LEU A 166 8.45 18.26 -7.07
N LEU A 167 7.65 18.04 -6.05
CA LEU A 167 6.19 17.98 -6.17
C LEU A 167 5.53 19.21 -5.61
N SER A 168 5.76 19.54 -4.33
CA SER A 168 5.14 20.67 -3.67
C SER A 168 6.04 21.24 -2.55
N GLY A 169 6.09 22.55 -2.41
CA GLY A 169 6.86 23.22 -1.38
C GLY A 169 8.34 22.86 -1.43
N LYS A 170 8.82 22.09 -0.46
CA LYS A 170 10.22 21.61 -0.38
C LYS A 170 10.33 20.12 -0.59
N ASN A 171 9.21 19.39 -0.67
CA ASN A 171 9.15 17.94 -0.71
C ASN A 171 8.83 17.40 -2.10
N GLY A 172 9.29 16.22 -2.38
CA GLY A 172 9.07 15.55 -3.65
C GLY A 172 9.42 14.07 -3.60
N LEU A 173 9.81 13.55 -4.76
CA LEU A 173 10.27 12.18 -4.91
C LEU A 173 11.79 12.16 -5.06
N ALA A 174 12.42 11.10 -4.56
CA ALA A 174 13.80 10.78 -4.87
C ALA A 174 13.95 9.32 -5.27
N CYS A 175 14.81 9.07 -6.25
CA CYS A 175 15.31 7.73 -6.55
C CYS A 175 16.82 7.73 -6.37
N LEU A 176 17.28 6.84 -5.49
CA LEU A 176 18.69 6.56 -5.24
C LEU A 176 19.00 5.22 -5.87
N SER A 177 20.13 5.08 -6.54
CA SER A 177 20.45 3.83 -7.23
C SER A 177 21.95 3.58 -7.25
N LYS A 178 22.33 2.31 -7.14
CA LYS A 178 23.68 1.83 -7.46
C LYS A 178 23.88 1.67 -8.97
N TYR A 179 22.79 1.59 -9.72
CA TYR A 179 22.79 1.45 -11.19
C TYR A 179 22.66 2.82 -11.88
N PRO A 180 23.26 3.00 -13.07
CA PRO A 180 23.13 4.21 -13.84
C PRO A 180 21.67 4.54 -14.17
N ILE A 181 21.24 5.77 -13.89
CA ILE A 181 19.92 6.29 -14.25
C ILE A 181 20.02 6.97 -15.62
N LEU A 182 19.46 6.33 -16.65
CA LEU A 182 19.55 6.75 -18.05
C LEU A 182 18.61 7.93 -18.34
N SER A 183 17.42 7.92 -17.75
CA SER A 183 16.44 9.00 -17.96
C SER A 183 15.49 9.12 -16.78
N VAL A 184 14.96 10.34 -16.61
CA VAL A 184 13.93 10.68 -15.62
C VAL A 184 12.88 11.53 -16.30
N ARG A 185 11.60 11.21 -16.07
CA ARG A 185 10.47 12.01 -16.56
C ARG A 185 9.39 12.10 -15.50
N ARG A 186 8.82 13.30 -15.32
CA ARG A 186 7.59 13.48 -14.55
C ARG A 186 6.43 12.90 -15.33
N ILE A 187 5.53 12.18 -14.64
CA ILE A 187 4.26 11.76 -15.21
C ILE A 187 3.27 12.90 -14.98
N PRO A 188 2.62 13.42 -16.03
CA PRO A 188 1.70 14.53 -15.89
C PRO A 188 0.40 14.10 -15.23
N TYR A 189 0.10 14.68 -14.07
CA TYR A 189 -1.16 14.57 -13.35
C TYR A 189 -1.69 15.94 -12.98
N THR A 190 -3.00 16.04 -12.83
CA THR A 190 -3.64 17.19 -12.19
C THR A 190 -3.63 16.95 -10.68
N SER A 191 -2.55 17.34 -10.00
CA SER A 191 -2.43 17.31 -8.55
C SER A 191 -1.53 18.45 -8.08
N ALA A 192 -1.89 19.04 -6.94
CA ALA A 192 -1.11 20.14 -6.34
C ALA A 192 0.10 19.66 -5.54
N HIS A 193 0.04 18.46 -4.96
CA HIS A 193 1.02 18.00 -3.97
C HIS A 193 1.61 16.61 -4.26
N ASN A 194 0.97 15.84 -5.12
CA ASN A 194 1.28 14.45 -5.38
C ASN A 194 1.73 14.25 -6.83
N GLY A 195 2.39 13.14 -7.12
CA GLY A 195 2.86 12.87 -8.47
C GLY A 195 3.70 11.62 -8.59
N SER A 196 4.15 11.37 -9.80
CA SER A 196 4.94 10.19 -10.13
C SER A 196 6.13 10.53 -11.02
N MET A 197 7.18 9.76 -10.87
CA MET A 197 8.43 9.87 -11.59
C MET A 197 8.72 8.54 -12.28
N ARG A 198 8.87 8.59 -13.62
CA ARG A 198 9.35 7.45 -14.41
C ARG A 198 10.85 7.55 -14.59
N LEU A 199 11.55 6.47 -14.24
CA LEU A 199 12.99 6.33 -14.41
C LEU A 199 13.31 5.12 -15.29
N ARG A 200 14.40 5.22 -16.06
CA ARG A 200 14.99 4.08 -16.74
C ARG A 200 16.40 3.88 -16.19
N LEU A 201 16.68 2.67 -15.72
CA LEU A 201 17.96 2.29 -15.12
C LEU A 201 18.64 1.25 -15.97
N LYS A 202 19.99 1.29 -16.03
CA LYS A 202 20.82 0.28 -16.69
C LYS A 202 21.23 -0.78 -15.67
N VAL A 203 20.67 -1.99 -15.77
CA VAL A 203 20.97 -3.10 -14.87
C VAL A 203 21.61 -4.22 -15.67
N GLY A 204 22.93 -4.32 -15.63
CA GLY A 204 23.70 -5.21 -16.50
C GLY A 204 23.45 -4.88 -17.97
N LYS A 205 22.96 -5.86 -18.73
CA LYS A 205 22.62 -5.70 -20.16
C LYS A 205 21.20 -5.16 -20.38
N ASP A 206 20.36 -5.18 -19.34
CA ASP A 206 18.94 -4.86 -19.42
C ASP A 206 18.66 -3.40 -19.07
N THR A 207 17.48 -2.94 -19.47
CA THR A 207 16.87 -1.69 -18.99
C THR A 207 15.70 -2.04 -18.06
N LEU A 208 15.73 -1.46 -16.87
CA LEU A 208 14.67 -1.53 -15.87
C LEU A 208 13.91 -0.21 -15.86
N THR A 209 12.60 -0.26 -16.01
CA THR A 209 11.73 0.91 -15.77
C THR A 209 11.21 0.90 -14.35
N VAL A 210 11.41 2.01 -13.64
CA VAL A 210 10.88 2.23 -12.28
C VAL A 210 9.91 3.40 -12.29
N LEU A 211 8.70 3.18 -11.82
CA LEU A 211 7.71 4.21 -11.55
C LEU A 211 7.67 4.44 -10.03
N CYS A 212 8.27 5.54 -9.58
CA CYS A 212 8.25 5.97 -8.19
C CYS A 212 7.07 6.91 -7.99
N ASN A 213 6.16 6.56 -7.07
CA ASN A 213 4.86 7.21 -6.95
C ASN A 213 4.63 7.77 -5.54
N HIS A 214 3.93 8.89 -5.50
CA HIS A 214 3.18 9.38 -4.35
C HIS A 214 1.84 9.87 -4.90
N LEU A 215 0.83 8.97 -4.89
CA LEU A 215 -0.49 9.26 -5.43
C LEU A 215 -1.29 10.14 -4.47
N GLU A 216 -2.40 10.70 -4.95
CA GLU A 216 -3.21 11.67 -4.22
C GLU A 216 -3.54 11.20 -2.81
N SER A 217 -3.16 11.98 -1.82
CA SER A 217 -3.41 11.71 -0.41
C SER A 217 -4.88 11.97 -0.04
N ASN A 218 -5.34 11.34 1.04
CA ASN A 218 -6.70 11.54 1.55
C ASN A 218 -6.92 12.96 2.13
N LYS A 219 -5.87 13.78 2.24
CA LYS A 219 -5.88 15.17 2.73
C LYS A 219 -6.56 15.33 4.11
N LEU A 220 -6.49 14.29 4.93
CA LEU A 220 -6.99 14.36 6.30
C LEU A 220 -6.08 15.25 7.13
N ASN A 221 -6.60 16.40 7.56
CA ASN A 221 -5.89 17.32 8.43
C ASN A 221 -6.01 16.90 9.90
N VAL A 222 -5.36 17.62 10.82
CA VAL A 222 -5.39 17.31 12.26
C VAL A 222 -6.81 17.24 12.80
N LYS A 223 -7.67 18.19 12.41
CA LYS A 223 -9.08 18.20 12.84
C LYS A 223 -9.87 16.99 12.32
N ASP A 224 -9.60 16.55 11.08
CA ASP A 224 -10.25 15.35 10.52
C ASP A 224 -9.85 14.09 11.28
N LYS A 225 -8.58 14.03 11.71
CA LYS A 225 -8.06 12.91 12.52
C LYS A 225 -8.61 12.91 13.93
N GLU A 226 -8.71 14.07 14.57
CA GLU A 226 -9.39 14.25 15.87
C GLU A 226 -10.85 13.84 15.77
N MET A 227 -11.56 14.30 14.74
CA MET A 227 -12.95 13.93 14.45
C MET A 227 -13.11 12.41 14.25
N TYR A 228 -12.20 11.75 13.56
CA TYR A 228 -12.20 10.30 13.43
C TYR A 228 -12.00 9.59 14.78
N GLN A 229 -11.07 10.07 15.61
CA GLN A 229 -10.84 9.53 16.94
C GLN A 229 -12.06 9.73 17.84
N ASP A 230 -12.69 10.90 17.81
CA ASP A 230 -13.91 11.19 18.57
C ASP A 230 -15.06 10.24 18.16
N LEU A 231 -15.21 9.95 16.87
CA LEU A 231 -16.21 9.00 16.39
C LEU A 231 -15.94 7.56 16.87
N LEU A 232 -14.68 7.19 17.05
CA LEU A 232 -14.31 5.87 17.59
C LEU A 232 -14.56 5.74 19.10
N HIS A 233 -14.27 6.81 19.87
CA HIS A 233 -14.33 6.77 21.34
C HIS A 233 -15.70 7.13 21.92
N ALA A 234 -16.46 8.00 21.26
CA ALA A 234 -17.75 8.46 21.69
C ALA A 234 -18.74 8.56 20.52
N PRO A 235 -19.21 7.41 19.98
CA PRO A 235 -20.10 7.40 18.84
C PRO A 235 -21.46 7.99 19.23
N ASP A 236 -21.76 9.17 18.70
CA ASP A 236 -23.07 9.83 18.78
C ASP A 236 -23.71 9.84 17.39
N LYS A 237 -25.03 9.59 17.31
CA LYS A 237 -25.74 9.47 16.03
C LYS A 237 -25.62 10.73 15.17
N GLN A 238 -25.75 11.92 15.78
CA GLN A 238 -25.69 13.19 15.04
C GLN A 238 -24.25 13.50 14.59
N LYS A 239 -23.25 13.21 15.43
CA LYS A 239 -21.84 13.31 15.08
C LYS A 239 -21.50 12.35 13.95
N MET A 240 -21.89 11.07 14.06
CA MET A 240 -21.64 10.08 12.99
C MET A 240 -22.24 10.53 11.66
N GLU A 241 -23.43 11.10 11.65
CA GLU A 241 -24.05 11.54 10.40
C GLU A 241 -23.33 12.74 9.78
N LYS A 242 -22.97 13.76 10.57
CA LYS A 242 -22.32 14.98 10.06
C LYS A 242 -20.84 14.78 9.77
N GLU A 243 -20.09 14.27 10.72
CA GLU A 243 -18.63 14.15 10.67
C GLU A 243 -18.22 12.97 9.80
N GLY A 244 -18.92 11.85 9.90
CA GLY A 244 -18.72 10.70 9.03
C GLY A 244 -18.99 11.04 7.56
N ARG A 245 -20.03 11.82 7.25
CA ARG A 245 -20.31 12.30 5.90
C ARG A 245 -19.20 13.21 5.38
N HIS A 246 -18.67 14.10 6.23
CA HIS A 246 -17.55 14.99 5.88
C HIS A 246 -16.29 14.19 5.53
N LEU A 247 -15.91 13.23 6.40
CA LEU A 247 -14.75 12.36 6.15
C LEU A 247 -14.93 11.52 4.88
N LEU A 248 -16.11 10.94 4.68
CA LEU A 248 -16.42 10.15 3.51
C LEU A 248 -16.33 10.99 2.22
N HIS A 249 -16.76 12.24 2.23
CA HIS A 249 -16.61 13.17 1.10
C HIS A 249 -15.14 13.39 0.75
N LYS A 250 -14.29 13.70 1.74
CA LYS A 250 -12.84 13.87 1.51
C LYS A 250 -12.19 12.62 0.94
N LEU A 251 -12.52 11.45 1.49
CA LEU A 251 -12.01 10.18 0.99
C LEU A 251 -12.46 9.92 -0.45
N SER A 252 -13.73 10.16 -0.76
CA SER A 252 -14.29 9.94 -2.10
C SER A 252 -13.66 10.86 -3.15
N ASP A 253 -13.41 12.12 -2.83
CA ASP A 253 -12.71 13.06 -3.71
C ASP A 253 -11.28 12.60 -4.01
N ALA A 254 -10.55 12.15 -2.98
CA ALA A 254 -9.20 11.65 -3.14
C ALA A 254 -9.17 10.36 -3.99
N VAL A 255 -10.11 9.44 -3.77
CA VAL A 255 -10.22 8.19 -4.54
C VAL A 255 -10.51 8.47 -6.02
N ALA A 256 -11.36 9.46 -6.34
CA ALA A 256 -11.64 9.85 -7.72
C ALA A 256 -10.39 10.41 -8.42
N ILE A 257 -9.59 11.25 -7.74
CA ILE A 257 -8.33 11.77 -8.29
C ILE A 257 -7.31 10.64 -8.47
N ARG A 258 -7.14 9.76 -7.48
CA ARG A 258 -6.24 8.60 -7.58
C ARG A 258 -6.60 7.67 -8.74
N ALA A 259 -7.88 7.46 -9.00
CA ALA A 259 -8.32 6.64 -10.12
C ALA A 259 -7.77 7.17 -11.46
N ALA A 260 -7.89 8.47 -11.71
CA ALA A 260 -7.34 9.08 -12.92
C ALA A 260 -5.80 8.96 -13.00
N GLN A 261 -5.13 9.04 -11.85
CA GLN A 261 -3.67 8.86 -11.76
C GLN A 261 -3.28 7.42 -12.08
N VAL A 262 -3.92 6.42 -11.46
CA VAL A 262 -3.60 5.00 -11.68
C VAL A 262 -3.95 4.54 -13.08
N ASP A 263 -5.03 5.04 -13.69
CA ASP A 263 -5.36 4.76 -15.09
C ASP A 263 -4.29 5.28 -16.04
N THR A 264 -3.67 6.41 -15.70
CA THR A 264 -2.54 6.94 -16.45
C THR A 264 -1.31 6.05 -16.30
N LEU A 265 -1.03 5.56 -15.07
CA LEU A 265 0.04 4.58 -14.83
C LEU A 265 -0.19 3.29 -15.60
N ALA A 266 -1.40 2.74 -15.58
CA ALA A 266 -1.76 1.52 -16.30
C ALA A 266 -1.50 1.64 -17.81
N ARG A 267 -1.90 2.76 -18.42
CA ARG A 267 -1.60 3.05 -19.83
C ARG A 267 -0.09 3.14 -20.11
N LEU A 268 0.68 3.70 -19.18
CA LEU A 268 2.15 3.77 -19.32
C LEU A 268 2.77 2.37 -19.20
N ILE A 269 2.35 1.57 -18.23
CA ILE A 269 2.82 0.19 -18.01
C ILE A 269 2.60 -0.64 -19.29
N GLN A 270 1.43 -0.55 -19.89
CA GLN A 270 1.08 -1.29 -21.13
C GLN A 270 1.89 -0.85 -22.35
N ARG A 271 2.23 0.44 -22.42
CA ARG A 271 3.02 1.01 -23.55
C ARG A 271 4.51 0.89 -23.37
N GLU A 272 4.95 0.50 -22.16
CA GLU A 272 6.37 0.37 -21.85
C GLU A 272 6.91 -0.94 -22.45
N ASP A 273 7.88 -0.80 -23.34
CA ASP A 273 8.57 -1.95 -23.98
C ASP A 273 9.64 -2.59 -23.07
N ALA A 274 9.78 -2.12 -21.85
CA ALA A 274 10.74 -2.69 -20.90
C ALA A 274 10.19 -3.98 -20.31
N ARG A 275 10.94 -5.07 -20.49
CA ARG A 275 10.64 -6.37 -19.88
C ARG A 275 10.55 -6.29 -18.36
N TYR A 276 11.45 -5.51 -17.75
CA TYR A 276 11.55 -5.36 -16.31
C TYR A 276 10.93 -4.02 -15.91
N GLN A 277 9.83 -4.09 -15.18
CA GLN A 277 9.10 -2.93 -14.68
C GLN A 277 8.85 -3.06 -13.19
N ILE A 278 9.02 -1.96 -12.47
CA ILE A 278 8.69 -1.81 -11.05
C ILE A 278 7.81 -0.58 -10.89
N VAL A 279 6.71 -0.71 -10.18
CA VAL A 279 5.84 0.39 -9.73
C VAL A 279 5.84 0.35 -8.22
N CYS A 280 6.35 1.37 -7.57
CA CYS A 280 6.43 1.38 -6.11
C CYS A 280 6.15 2.78 -5.54
N GLY A 281 5.87 2.81 -4.25
CA GLY A 281 5.68 4.05 -3.50
C GLY A 281 4.41 4.07 -2.67
N ASP A 282 4.14 5.24 -2.13
CA ASP A 282 2.91 5.53 -1.43
C ASP A 282 1.78 5.76 -2.44
N LEU A 283 0.90 4.75 -2.56
CA LEU A 283 -0.26 4.83 -3.44
C LEU A 283 -1.49 5.43 -2.74
N ASN A 284 -1.39 5.70 -1.42
CA ASN A 284 -2.46 6.25 -0.59
C ASN A 284 -3.77 5.44 -0.66
N ASP A 285 -3.68 4.17 -1.00
CA ASP A 285 -4.84 3.29 -1.17
C ASP A 285 -4.57 1.87 -0.66
N SER A 286 -5.63 1.19 -0.21
CA SER A 286 -5.55 -0.13 0.39
C SER A 286 -5.41 -1.25 -0.65
N PRO A 287 -5.05 -2.50 -0.22
CA PRO A 287 -5.04 -3.66 -1.12
C PRO A 287 -6.41 -4.02 -1.71
N VAL A 288 -7.49 -3.58 -1.07
CA VAL A 288 -8.86 -3.76 -1.57
C VAL A 288 -9.38 -2.41 -2.07
N SER A 289 -8.84 -1.97 -3.21
CA SER A 289 -9.16 -0.69 -3.83
C SER A 289 -9.14 -0.76 -5.35
N TYR A 290 -9.71 0.25 -5.99
CA TYR A 290 -9.62 0.44 -7.43
C TYR A 290 -8.16 0.55 -7.89
N THR A 291 -7.36 1.34 -7.20
CA THR A 291 -5.93 1.56 -7.47
C THR A 291 -5.15 0.25 -7.51
N HIS A 292 -5.30 -0.57 -6.47
CA HIS A 292 -4.61 -1.85 -6.37
C HIS A 292 -5.07 -2.82 -7.46
N ARG A 293 -6.38 -2.92 -7.72
CA ARG A 293 -6.93 -3.78 -8.75
C ARG A 293 -6.40 -3.42 -10.16
N VAL A 294 -6.36 -2.13 -10.49
CA VAL A 294 -5.89 -1.67 -11.80
C VAL A 294 -4.43 -2.04 -12.01
N LEU A 295 -3.56 -1.85 -11.02
CA LEU A 295 -2.15 -2.23 -11.12
C LEU A 295 -1.95 -3.74 -11.15
N SER A 296 -2.70 -4.49 -10.33
CA SER A 296 -2.65 -5.97 -10.28
C SER A 296 -3.13 -6.64 -11.57
N ALA A 297 -3.88 -5.94 -12.42
CA ALA A 297 -4.26 -6.45 -13.74
C ALA A 297 -3.08 -6.55 -14.73
N HIS A 298 -1.97 -5.87 -14.44
CA HIS A 298 -0.81 -5.79 -15.34
C HIS A 298 0.49 -6.26 -14.69
N LEU A 299 0.59 -6.17 -13.36
CA LEU A 299 1.79 -6.45 -12.57
C LEU A 299 1.44 -7.34 -11.38
N GLN A 300 2.44 -8.01 -10.81
CA GLN A 300 2.28 -8.77 -9.56
C GLN A 300 2.57 -7.85 -8.37
N ASP A 301 1.70 -7.84 -7.36
CA ASP A 301 2.01 -7.23 -6.06
C ASP A 301 3.05 -8.10 -5.33
N ALA A 302 4.21 -7.52 -5.05
CA ALA A 302 5.31 -8.22 -4.41
C ALA A 302 4.96 -8.67 -2.98
N TYR A 303 4.19 -7.85 -2.24
CA TYR A 303 3.78 -8.23 -0.90
C TYR A 303 2.76 -9.36 -0.89
N VAL A 304 1.85 -9.41 -1.87
CA VAL A 304 0.91 -10.54 -2.03
C VAL A 304 1.65 -11.82 -2.39
N LYS A 305 2.77 -11.73 -3.11
CA LYS A 305 3.57 -12.89 -3.55
C LYS A 305 4.48 -13.46 -2.46
N ALA A 306 5.05 -12.62 -1.60
CA ALA A 306 6.09 -13.04 -0.66
C ALA A 306 5.92 -12.46 0.76
N GLY A 307 4.94 -11.58 1.00
CA GLY A 307 4.69 -11.00 2.32
C GLY A 307 3.85 -11.90 3.22
N PHE A 308 3.83 -11.59 4.51
CA PHE A 308 3.05 -12.28 5.52
C PHE A 308 2.21 -11.31 6.36
N GLY A 309 0.92 -11.62 6.51
CA GLY A 309 -0.01 -10.81 7.29
C GLY A 309 -0.50 -9.55 6.57
N PRO A 310 -1.16 -8.62 7.26
CA PRO A 310 -1.76 -7.43 6.62
C PRO A 310 -0.73 -6.41 6.12
N GLY A 311 0.49 -6.40 6.64
CA GLY A 311 1.59 -5.56 6.18
C GLY A 311 1.32 -4.06 6.29
N PHE A 312 0.77 -3.60 7.40
CA PHE A 312 0.48 -2.19 7.61
C PHE A 312 1.73 -1.35 7.49
N SER A 313 1.78 -0.49 6.49
CA SER A 313 2.87 0.44 6.23
C SER A 313 2.61 1.84 6.79
N TYR A 314 1.35 2.25 6.98
CA TYR A 314 0.94 3.46 7.69
C TYR A 314 0.42 3.10 9.09
N ASN A 315 0.82 3.87 10.12
CA ASN A 315 0.56 3.50 11.53
C ASN A 315 0.35 4.69 12.47
N ARG A 316 -0.30 5.74 12.02
CA ARG A 316 -0.57 6.91 12.86
C ARG A 316 -2.05 7.05 13.21
N ASP A 317 -2.30 7.63 14.39
CA ASP A 317 -3.64 8.07 14.82
C ASP A 317 -4.67 6.92 14.87
N LEU A 318 -4.25 5.70 15.30
CA LEU A 318 -5.06 4.46 15.31
C LEU A 318 -5.52 4.01 13.91
N ILE A 319 -4.90 4.54 12.86
CA ILE A 319 -5.16 4.18 11.48
C ILE A 319 -4.04 3.27 11.00
N TYR A 320 -4.37 2.01 10.68
CA TYR A 320 -3.42 0.99 10.25
C TYR A 320 -3.80 0.50 8.85
N PHE A 321 -3.04 0.92 7.83
CA PHE A 321 -3.26 0.51 6.46
C PHE A 321 -1.96 0.16 5.77
N ARG A 322 -2.02 -0.78 4.81
CA ARG A 322 -0.97 -0.95 3.81
C ARG A 322 -1.31 -0.06 2.63
N ILE A 323 -0.59 1.05 2.48
CA ILE A 323 -0.77 2.04 1.41
C ILE A 323 0.51 2.25 0.60
N ASP A 324 1.62 1.73 1.09
CA ASP A 324 2.88 1.62 0.35
C ASP A 324 2.95 0.25 -0.32
N HIS A 325 3.12 0.24 -1.63
CA HIS A 325 3.07 -0.97 -2.44
C HIS A 325 4.27 -1.09 -3.36
N VAL A 326 4.57 -2.33 -3.73
CA VAL A 326 5.55 -2.67 -4.76
C VAL A 326 4.91 -3.65 -5.74
N PHE A 327 4.78 -3.23 -6.99
CA PHE A 327 4.33 -4.07 -8.08
C PHE A 327 5.47 -4.30 -9.07
N VAL A 328 5.58 -5.51 -9.59
CA VAL A 328 6.65 -5.90 -10.51
C VAL A 328 6.11 -6.66 -11.71
N SER A 329 6.78 -6.53 -12.87
CA SER A 329 6.43 -7.33 -14.05
C SER A 329 6.63 -8.83 -13.80
N SER A 330 5.92 -9.67 -14.53
CA SER A 330 6.03 -11.14 -14.44
C SER A 330 7.41 -11.69 -14.77
N SER A 331 8.32 -10.87 -15.30
CA SER A 331 9.72 -11.18 -15.52
C SER A 331 10.60 -11.13 -14.26
N PHE A 332 9.99 -10.80 -13.11
CA PHE A 332 10.61 -10.93 -11.81
C PHE A 332 9.98 -12.08 -11.02
N LYS A 333 10.83 -12.88 -10.39
CA LYS A 333 10.43 -13.71 -9.24
C LYS A 333 10.60 -12.89 -7.97
N VAL A 334 9.55 -12.77 -7.18
CA VAL A 334 9.61 -12.12 -5.87
C VAL A 334 10.09 -13.15 -4.86
N LEU A 335 11.28 -12.93 -4.29
CA LEU A 335 11.88 -13.84 -3.32
C LEU A 335 11.46 -13.49 -1.90
N ASP A 336 11.40 -12.19 -1.57
CA ASP A 336 10.94 -11.71 -0.27
C ASP A 336 10.34 -10.31 -0.40
N CYS A 337 9.38 -9.97 0.46
CA CYS A 337 8.80 -8.63 0.56
C CYS A 337 8.28 -8.38 1.97
N LYS A 338 8.79 -7.34 2.62
CA LYS A 338 8.48 -7.04 4.03
C LYS A 338 8.22 -5.56 4.27
N VAL A 339 7.35 -5.29 5.23
CA VAL A 339 7.23 -3.99 5.90
C VAL A 339 8.16 -4.00 7.09
N ASP A 340 9.17 -3.14 7.07
CA ASP A 340 10.19 -3.08 8.13
C ASP A 340 9.78 -2.10 9.23
N ARG A 341 9.57 -2.62 10.43
CA ARG A 341 9.16 -1.86 11.61
C ARG A 341 10.32 -1.49 12.54
N SER A 342 11.55 -1.70 12.11
CA SER A 342 12.75 -1.36 12.91
C SER A 342 12.97 0.15 13.03
N ILE A 343 12.34 0.95 12.14
CA ILE A 343 12.36 2.41 12.16
C ILE A 343 10.93 2.96 12.20
N SER A 344 10.67 3.95 13.07
CA SER A 344 9.34 4.55 13.31
C SER A 344 9.34 6.08 13.36
N ILE A 345 10.33 6.72 12.73
CA ILE A 345 10.47 8.19 12.72
C ILE A 345 9.46 8.85 11.76
N SER A 346 9.13 8.17 10.68
CA SER A 346 8.02 8.56 9.80
C SER A 346 6.70 7.97 10.29
N ASP A 347 5.59 8.50 9.83
CA ASP A 347 4.25 7.88 9.97
C ASP A 347 4.02 6.71 9.02
N HIS A 348 5.00 6.43 8.17
CA HIS A 348 5.07 5.22 7.36
C HIS A 348 6.22 4.32 7.83
N TYR A 349 6.07 3.03 7.59
CA TYR A 349 7.16 2.05 7.64
C TYR A 349 7.69 1.79 6.23
N PRO A 350 9.01 1.61 6.07
CA PRO A 350 9.58 1.25 4.77
C PRO A 350 9.13 -0.14 4.32
N VAL A 351 8.98 -0.28 3.00
CA VAL A 351 8.73 -1.57 2.34
C VAL A 351 9.93 -1.92 1.50
N TRP A 352 10.51 -3.10 1.72
CA TRP A 352 11.57 -3.60 0.90
C TRP A 352 11.23 -4.96 0.28
N CYS A 353 11.80 -5.22 -0.88
CA CYS A 353 11.63 -6.46 -1.61
C CYS A 353 12.97 -6.96 -2.15
N LEU A 354 13.11 -8.28 -2.21
CA LEU A 354 14.17 -8.97 -2.92
C LEU A 354 13.59 -9.58 -4.19
N LEU A 355 14.09 -9.14 -5.34
CA LEU A 355 13.59 -9.50 -6.66
C LEU A 355 14.67 -10.22 -7.45
N GLU A 356 14.36 -11.35 -8.06
CA GLU A 356 15.25 -12.06 -8.98
C GLU A 356 14.77 -11.84 -10.42
N LYS A 357 15.69 -11.44 -11.32
CA LYS A 357 15.38 -11.33 -12.74
C LYS A 357 15.30 -12.71 -13.37
N GLU A 358 14.17 -13.05 -13.98
CA GLU A 358 14.06 -14.29 -14.76
C GLU A 358 14.91 -14.18 -16.03
N LYS A 359 15.75 -15.18 -16.26
CA LYS A 359 16.59 -15.27 -17.47
C LYS A 359 15.71 -15.32 -18.72
N ARG A 360 16.20 -14.78 -19.82
CA ARG A 360 15.59 -15.01 -21.14
C ARG A 360 15.69 -16.50 -21.44
N LYS A 361 14.57 -17.15 -21.65
CA LYS A 361 14.55 -18.48 -22.27
C LYS A 361 14.98 -18.38 -23.73
#